data_3948665504902a31fe11dccab5045ad5
#
_entry.id   3948665504902a31fe11dccab5045ad5
#
_cell.length_a   1.000
_cell.length_b   1.000
_cell.length_c   1.000
_cell.angle_alpha   90.00
_cell.angle_beta   90.00
_cell.angle_gamma   90.00
#
_symmetry.space_group_name_H-M   'P 1'
#
loop_
_entity.id
_entity.type
_entity.pdbx_description
1 polymer ?
#
loop_
_entity_poly.entity_id
_entity_poly.type
_entity_poly.pdbx_seq_one_letter_code
_entity_poly.pdbx_strand_id
1 'polypeptide(L)'
;MIPTLTTAAEGGYQVFDLRGGEFLWLFFSAATALLAIAVGFSLMKGVLAADQGTPKMIEIATAIQEGAMAYLRRQFKTIAFILVPLVVIVFVTSTEVLRPDGSSALSFGQSGIFRTLAFLAGCFLSGLTGFIGMGLAVRGNVRTAAAARSGSLPAALKVAFRTGGVAGMFTVGLGLLGATVIILIFQNTSSAILVGFGFGGSLLALFLRVGGGIFTKAADV
;
A
#
# COMPACT_ATOMS: atom_id res chain seq x y z
N MET A 1 45.34 -2.56 -11.53
CA MET A 1 44.03 -3.00 -12.08
C MET A 1 42.98 -2.41 -11.18
N ILE A 2 42.38 -1.30 -11.57
CA ILE A 2 41.29 -0.67 -10.82
C ILE A 2 40.05 -1.53 -11.12
N PRO A 3 39.35 -2.11 -10.11
CA PRO A 3 38.11 -2.79 -10.39
C PRO A 3 37.16 -1.72 -10.96
N THR A 4 36.70 -1.91 -12.19
CA THR A 4 35.61 -1.17 -12.75
C THR A 4 34.46 -1.30 -11.77
N LEU A 5 34.15 -0.20 -11.08
CA LEU A 5 32.88 -0.02 -10.39
C LEU A 5 31.81 -0.17 -11.49
N THR A 6 31.36 -1.41 -11.71
CA THR A 6 30.08 -1.63 -12.35
C THR A 6 29.09 -0.90 -11.44
N THR A 7 28.67 0.27 -11.88
CA THR A 7 27.52 0.94 -11.29
C THR A 7 26.43 -0.10 -11.27
N ALA A 8 26.17 -0.68 -10.09
CA ALA A 8 25.03 -1.53 -9.88
C ALA A 8 23.81 -0.66 -10.21
N ALA A 9 23.29 -0.82 -11.42
CA ALA A 9 22.03 -0.19 -11.79
C ALA A 9 21.04 -0.57 -10.69
N GLU A 10 20.36 0.42 -10.14
CA GLU A 10 19.34 0.20 -9.12
C GLU A 10 18.45 -0.97 -9.56
N GLY A 11 18.43 -2.07 -8.78
CA GLY A 11 17.70 -3.27 -9.12
C GLY A 11 18.47 -4.30 -9.97
N GLY A 12 19.80 -4.45 -9.80
CA GLY A 12 20.60 -5.51 -10.41
C GLY A 12 20.47 -6.87 -9.72
N TYR A 13 21.23 -7.86 -10.24
CA TYR A 13 21.37 -9.19 -9.63
C TYR A 13 22.14 -9.07 -8.31
N GLN A 14 21.61 -9.67 -7.26
CA GLN A 14 22.23 -9.72 -5.95
C GLN A 14 22.81 -11.11 -5.68
N VAL A 15 24.10 -11.18 -5.40
CA VAL A 15 24.74 -12.45 -5.06
C VAL A 15 24.49 -12.73 -3.58
N PHE A 16 23.44 -13.43 -3.27
CA PHE A 16 23.20 -13.97 -1.94
C PHE A 16 22.52 -15.36 -2.06
N ASP A 17 22.88 -16.24 -1.12
CA ASP A 17 22.24 -17.54 -0.99
C ASP A 17 21.25 -17.48 0.16
N LEU A 18 19.98 -17.74 -0.13
CA LEU A 18 18.99 -17.95 0.93
C LEU A 18 19.27 -19.29 1.59
N ARG A 19 19.94 -19.25 2.75
CA ARG A 19 20.17 -20.43 3.60
C ARG A 19 19.08 -20.50 4.66
N GLY A 20 19.09 -21.56 5.47
CA GLY A 20 18.03 -21.79 6.45
C GLY A 20 17.76 -20.60 7.40
N GLY A 21 18.79 -19.82 7.77
CA GLY A 21 18.65 -18.65 8.61
C GLY A 21 17.90 -17.49 7.94
N GLU A 22 18.20 -17.20 6.67
CA GLU A 22 17.54 -16.14 5.91
C GLU A 22 16.07 -16.46 5.63
N PHE A 23 15.77 -17.72 5.31
CA PHE A 23 14.38 -18.17 5.18
C PHE A 23 13.59 -17.98 6.48
N LEU A 24 14.21 -18.25 7.63
CA LEU A 24 13.56 -18.04 8.93
C LEU A 24 13.17 -16.56 9.11
N TRP A 25 14.06 -15.63 8.79
CA TRP A 25 13.75 -14.20 8.86
C TRP A 25 12.67 -13.75 7.87
N LEU A 26 12.64 -14.32 6.66
CA LEU A 26 11.59 -14.04 5.69
C LEU A 26 10.23 -14.58 6.16
N PHE A 27 10.18 -15.78 6.73
CA PHE A 27 8.95 -16.31 7.33
C PHE A 27 8.50 -15.50 8.55
N PHE A 28 9.44 -15.05 9.39
CA PHE A 28 9.12 -14.14 10.48
C PHE A 28 8.56 -12.81 9.98
N SER A 29 9.13 -12.26 8.91
CA SER A 29 8.62 -11.07 8.23
C SER A 29 7.21 -11.27 7.69
N ALA A 30 6.95 -12.40 7.02
CA ALA A 30 5.61 -12.74 6.55
C ALA A 30 4.61 -12.90 7.71
N ALA A 31 5.01 -13.57 8.79
CA ALA A 31 4.17 -13.77 9.97
C ALA A 31 3.82 -12.43 10.64
N THR A 32 4.79 -11.51 10.79
CA THR A 32 4.54 -10.18 11.34
C THR A 32 3.66 -9.33 10.42
N ALA A 33 3.79 -9.46 9.11
CA ALA A 33 2.92 -8.81 8.14
C ALA A 33 1.46 -9.29 8.28
N LEU A 34 1.26 -10.61 8.36
CA LEU A 34 -0.06 -11.20 8.58
C LEU A 34 -0.65 -10.80 9.93
N LEU A 35 0.17 -10.76 10.98
CA LEU A 35 -0.25 -10.27 12.30
C LEU A 35 -0.70 -8.80 12.25
N ALA A 36 0.04 -7.94 11.54
CA ALA A 36 -0.35 -6.54 11.35
C ALA A 36 -1.71 -6.43 10.66
N ILE A 37 -1.94 -7.20 9.59
CA ILE A 37 -3.22 -7.24 8.89
C ILE A 37 -4.34 -7.73 9.83
N ALA A 38 -4.11 -8.78 10.61
CA ALA A 38 -5.08 -9.31 11.58
C ALA A 38 -5.43 -8.29 12.66
N VAL A 39 -4.43 -7.59 13.21
CA VAL A 39 -4.63 -6.47 14.15
C VAL A 39 -5.43 -5.35 13.49
N GLY A 40 -5.11 -4.99 12.24
CA GLY A 40 -5.87 -4.01 11.45
C GLY A 40 -7.36 -4.37 11.36
N PHE A 41 -7.68 -5.62 11.02
CA PHE A 41 -9.07 -6.12 11.01
C PHE A 41 -9.74 -6.08 12.39
N SER A 42 -9.01 -6.44 13.45
CA SER A 42 -9.53 -6.37 14.81
C SER A 42 -9.86 -4.94 15.23
N LEU A 43 -8.96 -3.99 14.96
CA LEU A 43 -9.19 -2.57 15.20
C LEU A 43 -10.38 -2.04 14.40
N MET A 44 -10.49 -2.41 13.13
CA MET A 44 -11.61 -2.02 12.26
C MET A 44 -12.95 -2.48 12.82
N LYS A 45 -13.06 -3.75 13.26
CA LYS A 45 -14.27 -4.26 13.93
C LYS A 45 -14.60 -3.46 15.17
N GLY A 46 -13.59 -3.13 15.99
CA GLY A 46 -13.76 -2.33 17.19
C GLY A 46 -14.24 -0.90 16.92
N VAL A 47 -13.76 -0.27 15.84
CA VAL A 47 -14.24 1.06 15.42
C VAL A 47 -15.68 0.98 14.94
N LEU A 48 -16.00 0.01 14.09
CA LEU A 48 -17.35 -0.14 13.52
C LEU A 48 -18.41 -0.51 14.57
N ALA A 49 -18.02 -1.13 15.68
CA ALA A 49 -18.90 -1.44 16.80
C ALA A 49 -19.20 -0.23 17.71
N ALA A 50 -18.47 0.87 17.59
CA ALA A 50 -18.69 2.06 18.39
C ALA A 50 -19.99 2.78 17.98
N ASP A 51 -20.62 3.46 18.95
CA ASP A 51 -21.86 4.21 18.75
C ASP A 51 -21.71 5.33 17.72
N GLN A 52 -22.72 5.54 16.90
CA GLN A 52 -22.78 6.58 15.88
C GLN A 52 -23.46 7.87 16.35
N GLY A 53 -24.00 7.86 17.55
CA GLY A 53 -24.66 9.01 18.16
C GLY A 53 -26.13 9.17 17.74
N THR A 54 -26.57 10.41 17.57
CA THR A 54 -27.97 10.73 17.30
C THR A 54 -28.40 10.46 15.86
N PRO A 55 -29.71 10.31 15.57
CA PRO A 55 -30.21 10.15 14.21
C PRO A 55 -29.74 11.26 13.25
N LYS A 56 -29.63 12.51 13.74
CA LYS A 56 -29.14 13.63 12.94
C LYS A 56 -27.64 13.50 12.60
N MET A 57 -26.83 12.97 13.53
CA MET A 57 -25.42 12.67 13.26
C MET A 57 -25.27 11.57 12.21
N ILE A 58 -26.10 10.55 12.27
CA ILE A 58 -26.10 9.45 11.31
C ILE A 58 -26.51 9.94 9.92
N GLU A 59 -27.54 10.78 9.82
CA GLU A 59 -27.99 11.40 8.57
C GLU A 59 -26.84 12.18 7.88
N ILE A 60 -26.17 13.05 8.63
CA ILE A 60 -25.05 13.85 8.12
C ILE A 60 -23.87 12.93 7.72
N ALA A 61 -23.54 11.93 8.56
CA ALA A 61 -22.47 10.98 8.28
C ALA A 61 -22.74 10.14 7.01
N THR A 62 -24.00 9.80 6.76
CA THR A 62 -24.41 9.08 5.54
C THR A 62 -24.17 9.94 4.30
N ALA A 63 -24.58 11.20 4.33
CA ALA A 63 -24.35 12.12 3.23
C ALA A 63 -22.82 12.32 2.94
N ILE A 64 -22.00 12.46 4.00
CA ILE A 64 -20.53 12.53 3.88
C ILE A 64 -19.97 11.23 3.28
N GLN A 65 -20.46 10.07 3.72
CA GLN A 65 -20.02 8.78 3.20
C GLN A 65 -20.35 8.61 1.71
N GLU A 66 -21.55 9.02 1.29
CA GLU A 66 -21.95 8.98 -0.12
C GLU A 66 -21.04 9.85 -0.99
N GLY A 67 -20.76 11.07 -0.57
CA GLY A 67 -19.84 11.98 -1.25
C GLY A 67 -18.42 11.41 -1.33
N ALA A 68 -17.90 10.87 -0.24
CA ALA A 68 -16.57 10.26 -0.18
C ALA A 68 -16.47 9.02 -1.10
N MET A 69 -17.49 8.19 -1.14
CA MET A 69 -17.52 7.00 -2.01
C MET A 69 -17.65 7.36 -3.49
N ALA A 70 -18.42 8.38 -3.82
CA ALA A 70 -18.52 8.91 -5.18
C ALA A 70 -17.17 9.46 -5.66
N TYR A 71 -16.48 10.22 -4.80
CA TYR A 71 -15.15 10.72 -5.04
C TYR A 71 -14.15 9.58 -5.27
N LEU A 72 -14.07 8.59 -4.36
CA LEU A 72 -13.18 7.45 -4.49
C LEU A 72 -13.38 6.71 -5.82
N ARG A 73 -14.62 6.41 -6.17
CA ARG A 73 -14.93 5.72 -7.44
C ARG A 73 -14.40 6.49 -8.65
N ARG A 74 -14.60 7.81 -8.67
CA ARG A 74 -14.11 8.66 -9.76
C ARG A 74 -12.58 8.69 -9.78
N GLN A 75 -11.94 8.84 -8.62
CA GLN A 75 -10.49 8.86 -8.50
C GLN A 75 -9.85 7.54 -8.96
N PHE A 76 -10.34 6.40 -8.48
CA PHE A 76 -9.84 5.09 -8.92
C PHE A 76 -10.01 4.86 -10.42
N LYS A 77 -11.14 5.29 -11.00
CA LYS A 77 -11.35 5.22 -12.45
C LYS A 77 -10.32 6.06 -13.20
N THR A 78 -10.05 7.28 -12.76
CA THR A 78 -9.05 8.15 -13.38
C THR A 78 -7.64 7.57 -13.24
N ILE A 79 -7.28 7.05 -12.06
CA ILE A 79 -5.99 6.40 -11.82
C ILE A 79 -5.85 5.17 -12.71
N ALA A 80 -6.87 4.32 -12.83
CA ALA A 80 -6.82 3.15 -13.70
C ALA A 80 -6.53 3.52 -15.16
N PHE A 81 -7.11 4.62 -15.64
CA PHE A 81 -6.82 5.13 -16.99
C PHE A 81 -5.35 5.61 -17.14
N ILE A 82 -4.83 6.31 -16.11
CA ILE A 82 -3.44 6.77 -16.10
C ILE A 82 -2.46 5.59 -15.97
N LEU A 83 -2.83 4.51 -15.31
CA LEU A 83 -1.98 3.33 -15.16
C LEU A 83 -1.69 2.64 -16.49
N VAL A 84 -2.58 2.72 -17.49
CA VAL A 84 -2.36 2.05 -18.79
C VAL A 84 -1.06 2.50 -19.47
N PRO A 85 -0.81 3.81 -19.74
CA PRO A 85 0.45 4.23 -20.31
C PRO A 85 1.64 3.97 -19.38
N LEU A 86 1.46 4.04 -18.06
CA LEU A 86 2.53 3.77 -17.10
C LEU A 86 2.97 2.30 -17.12
N VAL A 87 2.06 1.36 -17.28
CA VAL A 87 2.38 -0.06 -17.48
C VAL A 87 3.27 -0.25 -18.70
N VAL A 88 2.96 0.42 -19.82
CA VAL A 88 3.79 0.37 -21.03
C VAL A 88 5.17 0.97 -20.77
N ILE A 89 5.23 2.12 -20.09
CA ILE A 89 6.51 2.78 -19.74
C ILE A 89 7.36 1.86 -18.85
N VAL A 90 6.79 1.27 -17.79
CA VAL A 90 7.51 0.35 -16.89
C VAL A 90 8.04 -0.85 -17.66
N PHE A 91 7.27 -1.40 -18.59
CA PHE A 91 7.71 -2.51 -19.42
C PHE A 91 8.86 -2.11 -20.34
N VAL A 92 8.73 -1.03 -21.09
CA VAL A 92 9.72 -0.58 -22.10
C VAL A 92 11.02 -0.08 -21.44
N THR A 93 10.93 0.50 -20.24
CA THR A 93 12.11 0.97 -19.48
C THR A 93 12.79 -0.13 -18.66
N SER A 94 12.27 -1.35 -18.68
CA SER A 94 12.90 -2.48 -18.04
C SER A 94 14.22 -2.82 -18.74
N THR A 95 15.14 -3.39 -17.98
CA THR A 95 16.47 -3.79 -18.48
C THR A 95 16.69 -5.27 -18.20
N GLU A 96 17.54 -5.88 -18.99
CA GLU A 96 18.04 -7.22 -18.74
C GLU A 96 18.80 -7.26 -17.40
N VAL A 97 18.60 -8.33 -16.62
CA VAL A 97 19.31 -8.56 -15.36
C VAL A 97 20.42 -9.56 -15.61
N LEU A 98 21.67 -9.12 -15.52
CA LEU A 98 22.86 -9.93 -15.76
C LEU A 98 23.43 -10.47 -14.45
N ARG A 99 23.93 -11.72 -14.49
CA ARG A 99 24.75 -12.30 -13.42
C ARG A 99 26.19 -11.74 -13.46
N PRO A 100 26.97 -11.92 -12.39
CA PRO A 100 28.36 -11.49 -12.36
C PRO A 100 29.26 -12.12 -13.44
N ASP A 101 28.87 -13.28 -13.96
CA ASP A 101 29.57 -13.98 -15.06
C ASP A 101 29.19 -13.46 -16.46
N GLY A 102 28.33 -12.43 -16.54
CA GLY A 102 27.84 -11.86 -17.78
C GLY A 102 26.69 -12.63 -18.42
N SER A 103 26.25 -13.75 -17.86
CA SER A 103 25.08 -14.48 -18.34
C SER A 103 23.77 -13.79 -17.93
N SER A 104 22.74 -13.95 -18.74
CA SER A 104 21.42 -13.40 -18.44
C SER A 104 20.75 -14.18 -17.29
N ALA A 105 20.38 -13.47 -16.20
CA ALA A 105 19.53 -14.00 -15.14
C ALA A 105 18.05 -13.82 -15.48
N LEU A 106 17.69 -12.67 -16.06
CA LEU A 106 16.37 -12.39 -16.63
C LEU A 106 16.57 -11.66 -17.96
N SER A 107 15.99 -12.20 -19.02
CA SER A 107 15.96 -11.51 -20.31
C SER A 107 15.13 -10.22 -20.20
N PHE A 108 15.29 -9.30 -21.17
CA PHE A 108 14.48 -8.07 -21.25
C PHE A 108 12.99 -8.34 -21.09
N GLY A 109 12.46 -9.32 -21.84
CA GLY A 109 11.03 -9.66 -21.77
C GLY A 109 10.58 -10.17 -20.40
N GLN A 110 11.37 -11.05 -19.77
CA GLN A 110 11.09 -11.59 -18.44
C GLN A 110 11.15 -10.49 -17.37
N SER A 111 12.21 -9.67 -17.40
CA SER A 111 12.37 -8.53 -16.49
C SER A 111 11.21 -7.54 -16.66
N GLY A 112 10.84 -7.23 -17.90
CA GLY A 112 9.72 -6.34 -18.22
C GLY A 112 8.39 -6.85 -17.67
N ILE A 113 8.07 -8.12 -17.91
CA ILE A 113 6.83 -8.74 -17.40
C ILE A 113 6.81 -8.75 -15.88
N PHE A 114 7.87 -9.22 -15.23
CA PHE A 114 7.88 -9.36 -13.77
C PHE A 114 7.88 -8.00 -13.07
N ARG A 115 8.61 -7.00 -13.56
CA ARG A 115 8.57 -5.62 -13.05
C ARG A 115 7.19 -5.00 -13.21
N THR A 116 6.54 -5.22 -14.35
CA THR A 116 5.20 -4.70 -14.62
C THR A 116 4.16 -5.36 -13.71
N LEU A 117 4.23 -6.68 -13.52
CA LEU A 117 3.34 -7.38 -12.58
C LEU A 117 3.56 -6.91 -11.14
N ALA A 118 4.81 -6.73 -10.72
CA ALA A 118 5.14 -6.19 -9.40
C ALA A 118 4.65 -4.74 -9.23
N PHE A 119 4.78 -3.90 -10.28
CA PHE A 119 4.23 -2.55 -10.30
C PHE A 119 2.71 -2.56 -10.11
N LEU A 120 2.00 -3.40 -10.84
CA LEU A 120 0.54 -3.54 -10.68
C LEU A 120 0.16 -4.08 -9.31
N ALA A 121 0.91 -5.03 -8.75
CA ALA A 121 0.71 -5.53 -7.39
C ALA A 121 0.92 -4.42 -6.35
N GLY A 122 1.96 -3.60 -6.48
CA GLY A 122 2.20 -2.43 -5.64
C GLY A 122 1.06 -1.42 -5.71
N CYS A 123 0.61 -1.09 -6.92
CA CYS A 123 -0.57 -0.24 -7.13
C CYS A 123 -1.82 -0.83 -6.47
N PHE A 124 -2.08 -2.12 -6.65
CA PHE A 124 -3.26 -2.77 -6.09
C PHE A 124 -3.24 -2.76 -4.55
N LEU A 125 -2.14 -3.14 -3.91
CA LEU A 125 -2.04 -3.17 -2.45
C LEU A 125 -2.11 -1.77 -1.84
N SER A 126 -1.48 -0.79 -2.46
CA SER A 126 -1.56 0.62 -2.06
C SER A 126 -2.98 1.17 -2.22
N GLY A 127 -3.64 0.86 -3.35
CA GLY A 127 -5.03 1.22 -3.59
C GLY A 127 -6.00 0.60 -2.60
N LEU A 128 -5.80 -0.68 -2.28
CA LEU A 128 -6.60 -1.38 -1.28
C LEU A 128 -6.48 -0.74 0.10
N THR A 129 -5.25 -0.38 0.50
CA THR A 129 -5.02 0.34 1.77
C THR A 129 -5.72 1.69 1.79
N GLY A 130 -5.62 2.47 0.71
CA GLY A 130 -6.29 3.76 0.59
C GLY A 130 -7.81 3.64 0.61
N PHE A 131 -8.36 2.64 -0.08
CA PHE A 131 -9.81 2.38 -0.10
C PHE A 131 -10.34 1.99 1.30
N ILE A 132 -9.66 1.06 1.97
CA ILE A 132 -10.02 0.64 3.34
C ILE A 132 -9.88 1.82 4.30
N GLY A 133 -8.75 2.54 4.23
CA GLY A 133 -8.45 3.66 5.11
C GLY A 133 -9.48 4.78 5.01
N MET A 134 -9.78 5.24 3.80
CA MET A 134 -10.76 6.31 3.59
C MET A 134 -12.20 5.84 3.90
N GLY A 135 -12.56 4.61 3.48
CA GLY A 135 -13.86 4.04 3.78
C GLY A 135 -14.12 3.90 5.30
N LEU A 136 -13.07 3.62 6.08
CA LEU A 136 -13.17 3.56 7.53
C LEU A 136 -13.12 4.96 8.17
N ALA A 137 -12.30 5.88 7.65
CA ALA A 137 -12.16 7.23 8.20
C ALA A 137 -13.51 7.97 8.23
N VAL A 138 -14.25 7.95 7.14
CA VAL A 138 -15.58 8.61 7.09
C VAL A 138 -16.59 7.98 8.05
N ARG A 139 -16.46 6.69 8.34
CA ARG A 139 -17.28 6.00 9.33
C ARG A 139 -16.79 6.21 10.77
N GLY A 140 -15.49 6.38 10.94
CA GLY A 140 -14.84 6.66 12.22
C GLY A 140 -15.14 8.06 12.74
N ASN A 141 -15.26 9.04 11.83
CA ASN A 141 -15.50 10.44 12.19
C ASN A 141 -16.78 10.64 13.02
N VAL A 142 -17.91 10.08 12.59
CA VAL A 142 -19.17 10.19 13.33
C VAL A 142 -19.08 9.52 14.70
N ARG A 143 -18.38 8.39 14.80
CA ARG A 143 -18.18 7.64 16.05
C ARG A 143 -17.28 8.39 17.01
N THR A 144 -16.24 9.06 16.48
CA THR A 144 -15.38 9.95 17.26
C THR A 144 -16.17 11.14 17.80
N ALA A 145 -17.00 11.76 16.96
CA ALA A 145 -17.87 12.86 17.36
C ALA A 145 -18.93 12.43 18.40
N ALA A 146 -19.52 11.24 18.25
CA ALA A 146 -20.44 10.67 19.21
C ALA A 146 -19.76 10.43 20.58
N ALA A 147 -18.56 9.85 20.56
CA ALA A 147 -17.77 9.66 21.75
C ALA A 147 -17.37 10.99 22.42
N ALA A 148 -17.00 12.00 21.65
CA ALA A 148 -16.68 13.34 22.16
C ALA A 148 -17.89 14.01 22.83
N ARG A 149 -19.08 13.83 22.28
CA ARG A 149 -20.33 14.38 22.84
C ARG A 149 -20.64 13.86 24.25
N SER A 150 -20.17 12.68 24.62
CA SER A 150 -20.30 12.17 26.01
C SER A 150 -19.43 12.94 27.03
N GLY A 151 -18.61 13.91 26.60
CA GLY A 151 -17.67 14.65 27.44
C GLY A 151 -16.38 13.90 27.74
N SER A 152 -16.19 12.70 27.20
CA SER A 152 -15.01 11.87 27.45
C SER A 152 -13.97 12.01 26.34
N LEU A 153 -12.97 12.87 26.55
CA LEU A 153 -11.82 12.99 25.62
C LEU A 153 -11.09 11.65 25.42
N PRO A 154 -10.83 10.83 26.46
CA PRO A 154 -10.19 9.53 26.24
C PRO A 154 -11.00 8.58 25.35
N ALA A 155 -12.33 8.59 25.46
CA ALA A 155 -13.19 7.76 24.60
C ALA A 155 -13.13 8.22 23.13
N ALA A 156 -13.19 9.51 22.86
CA ALA A 156 -13.07 10.07 21.53
C ALA A 156 -11.69 9.77 20.91
N LEU A 157 -10.61 10.01 21.65
CA LEU A 157 -9.25 9.70 21.22
C LEU A 157 -9.06 8.20 20.91
N LYS A 158 -9.63 7.31 21.71
CA LYS A 158 -9.55 5.87 21.50
C LYS A 158 -10.15 5.47 20.14
N VAL A 159 -11.31 6.02 19.78
CA VAL A 159 -11.94 5.75 18.47
C VAL A 159 -11.09 6.35 17.34
N ALA A 160 -10.65 7.59 17.46
CA ALA A 160 -9.84 8.27 16.46
C ALA A 160 -8.51 7.55 16.20
N PHE A 161 -7.74 7.22 17.25
CA PHE A 161 -6.48 6.48 17.12
C PHE A 161 -6.66 5.09 16.54
N ARG A 162 -7.71 4.37 16.93
CA ARG A 162 -8.02 3.06 16.32
C ARG A 162 -8.33 3.19 14.83
N THR A 163 -9.08 4.21 14.44
CA THR A 163 -9.42 4.46 13.04
C THR A 163 -8.16 4.71 12.20
N GLY A 164 -7.25 5.58 12.66
CA GLY A 164 -5.97 5.82 11.99
C GLY A 164 -5.05 4.60 12.04
N GLY A 165 -5.03 3.87 13.16
CA GLY A 165 -4.25 2.66 13.35
C GLY A 165 -4.58 1.55 12.34
N VAL A 166 -5.83 1.45 11.90
CA VAL A 166 -6.22 0.49 10.84
C VAL A 166 -5.46 0.77 9.55
N ALA A 167 -5.45 2.01 9.08
CA ALA A 167 -4.73 2.37 7.85
C ALA A 167 -3.23 2.09 7.99
N GLY A 168 -2.63 2.41 9.15
CA GLY A 168 -1.22 2.11 9.44
C GLY A 168 -0.93 0.61 9.40
N MET A 169 -1.74 -0.21 10.05
CA MET A 169 -1.56 -1.67 10.09
C MET A 169 -1.70 -2.31 8.70
N PHE A 170 -2.65 -1.87 7.89
CA PHE A 170 -2.77 -2.35 6.51
C PHE A 170 -1.59 -1.88 5.63
N THR A 171 -1.13 -0.64 5.79
CA THR A 171 0.02 -0.13 5.04
C THR A 171 1.27 -0.97 5.32
N VAL A 172 1.60 -1.16 6.59
CA VAL A 172 2.78 -1.96 6.99
C VAL A 172 2.60 -3.43 6.60
N GLY A 173 1.44 -4.01 6.92
CA GLY A 173 1.17 -5.42 6.68
C GLY A 173 1.18 -5.79 5.19
N LEU A 174 0.46 -5.06 4.36
CA LEU A 174 0.39 -5.35 2.92
C LEU A 174 1.71 -5.02 2.20
N GLY A 175 2.38 -3.92 2.58
CA GLY A 175 3.68 -3.55 2.01
C GLY A 175 4.75 -4.59 2.34
N LEU A 176 4.86 -4.98 3.62
CA LEU A 176 5.84 -5.97 4.07
C LEU A 176 5.55 -7.36 3.48
N LEU A 177 4.27 -7.76 3.43
CA LEU A 177 3.87 -9.04 2.84
C LEU A 177 4.23 -9.09 1.35
N GLY A 178 3.90 -8.03 0.59
CA GLY A 178 4.20 -7.95 -0.83
C GLY A 178 5.70 -8.01 -1.12
N ALA A 179 6.51 -7.25 -0.37
CA ALA A 179 7.96 -7.28 -0.51
C ALA A 179 8.54 -8.66 -0.15
N THR A 180 8.08 -9.27 0.95
CA THR A 180 8.54 -10.60 1.37
C THR A 180 8.21 -11.67 0.34
N VAL A 181 7.01 -11.66 -0.23
CA VAL A 181 6.60 -12.61 -1.28
C VAL A 181 7.47 -12.45 -2.53
N ILE A 182 7.77 -11.22 -2.95
CA ILE A 182 8.65 -10.98 -4.10
C ILE A 182 10.07 -11.53 -3.82
N ILE A 183 10.62 -11.31 -2.63
CA ILE A 183 11.94 -11.84 -2.26
C ILE A 183 11.94 -13.37 -2.28
N LEU A 184 10.91 -14.01 -1.73
CA LEU A 184 10.79 -15.47 -1.71
C LEU A 184 10.69 -16.09 -3.12
N ILE A 185 9.98 -15.43 -4.04
CA ILE A 185 9.79 -15.94 -5.41
C ILE A 185 11.01 -15.67 -6.28
N PHE A 186 11.54 -14.45 -6.24
CA PHE A 186 12.55 -13.99 -7.20
C PHE A 186 13.99 -14.05 -6.68
N GLN A 187 14.19 -14.27 -5.39
CA GLN A 187 15.50 -14.47 -4.75
C GLN A 187 16.55 -13.47 -5.25
N ASN A 188 17.61 -13.94 -5.91
CA ASN A 188 18.74 -13.12 -6.39
C ASN A 188 18.33 -12.01 -7.38
N THR A 189 17.17 -12.12 -8.03
CA THR A 189 16.63 -11.11 -8.95
C THR A 189 15.56 -10.23 -8.30
N SER A 190 15.25 -10.46 -7.02
CA SER A 190 14.18 -9.76 -6.30
C SER A 190 14.37 -8.25 -6.25
N SER A 191 15.60 -7.76 -6.17
CA SER A 191 15.92 -6.33 -6.16
C SER A 191 15.38 -5.63 -7.41
N ALA A 192 15.59 -6.23 -8.59
CA ALA A 192 15.08 -5.70 -9.86
C ALA A 192 13.54 -5.63 -9.90
N ILE A 193 12.88 -6.61 -9.31
CA ILE A 193 11.40 -6.71 -9.31
C ILE A 193 10.80 -5.80 -8.24
N LEU A 194 11.45 -5.69 -7.06
CA LEU A 194 11.02 -4.80 -5.97
C LEU A 194 10.97 -3.33 -6.38
N VAL A 195 11.84 -2.88 -7.29
CA VAL A 195 11.76 -1.52 -7.85
C VAL A 195 10.40 -1.27 -8.48
N GLY A 196 9.89 -2.22 -9.27
CA GLY A 196 8.54 -2.12 -9.85
C GLY A 196 7.46 -2.05 -8.77
N PHE A 197 7.52 -2.93 -7.78
CA PHE A 197 6.57 -2.97 -6.66
C PHE A 197 6.55 -1.66 -5.84
N GLY A 198 7.73 -1.17 -5.45
CA GLY A 198 7.89 0.07 -4.70
C GLY A 198 7.41 1.29 -5.49
N PHE A 199 7.74 1.34 -6.79
CA PHE A 199 7.27 2.41 -7.68
C PHE A 199 5.75 2.41 -7.80
N GLY A 200 5.12 1.25 -8.01
CA GLY A 200 3.67 1.13 -8.08
C GLY A 200 2.97 1.57 -6.80
N GLY A 201 3.46 1.10 -5.64
CA GLY A 201 2.93 1.48 -4.33
C GLY A 201 3.04 2.98 -4.07
N SER A 202 4.21 3.56 -4.32
CA SER A 202 4.48 4.98 -4.10
C SER A 202 3.69 5.88 -5.05
N LEU A 203 3.61 5.51 -6.32
CA LEU A 203 2.89 6.28 -7.33
C LEU A 203 1.39 6.36 -7.02
N LEU A 204 0.79 5.22 -6.68
CA LEU A 204 -0.64 5.21 -6.33
C LEU A 204 -0.90 5.97 -5.03
N ALA A 205 -0.04 5.81 -4.02
CA ALA A 205 -0.13 6.58 -2.79
C ALA A 205 -0.05 8.09 -3.04
N LEU A 206 0.82 8.53 -3.96
CA LEU A 206 0.91 9.93 -4.37
C LEU A 206 -0.39 10.43 -4.98
N PHE A 207 -0.98 9.70 -5.92
CA PHE A 207 -2.26 10.07 -6.53
C PHE A 207 -3.40 10.14 -5.52
N LEU A 208 -3.47 9.17 -4.60
CA LEU A 208 -4.48 9.17 -3.54
C LEU A 208 -4.29 10.34 -2.58
N ARG A 209 -3.04 10.66 -2.24
CA ARG A 209 -2.71 11.79 -1.35
C ARG A 209 -3.07 13.13 -1.97
N VAL A 210 -2.69 13.37 -3.22
CA VAL A 210 -3.02 14.62 -3.94
C VAL A 210 -4.52 14.77 -4.09
N GLY A 211 -5.20 13.73 -4.56
CA GLY A 211 -6.64 13.74 -4.70
C GLY A 211 -7.37 13.90 -3.36
N GLY A 212 -6.94 13.17 -2.32
CA GLY A 212 -7.47 13.31 -0.97
C GLY A 212 -7.30 14.72 -0.41
N GLY A 213 -6.16 15.37 -0.64
CA GLY A 213 -5.92 16.74 -0.25
C GLY A 213 -6.87 17.75 -0.93
N ILE A 214 -7.19 17.53 -2.19
CA ILE A 214 -8.18 18.35 -2.92
C ILE A 214 -9.57 18.16 -2.31
N PHE A 215 -9.95 16.91 -1.99
CA PHE A 215 -11.25 16.60 -1.39
C PHE A 215 -11.41 17.24 0.00
N THR A 216 -10.40 17.14 0.87
CA THR A 216 -10.44 17.73 2.20
C THR A 216 -10.46 19.26 2.14
N LYS A 217 -9.68 19.84 1.22
CA LYS A 217 -9.69 21.31 1.04
C LYS A 217 -11.05 21.82 0.56
N ALA A 218 -11.73 21.09 -0.33
CA ALA A 218 -13.08 21.45 -0.77
C ALA A 218 -14.12 21.32 0.35
N ALA A 219 -13.87 20.49 1.37
CA ALA A 219 -14.74 20.35 2.53
C ALA A 219 -14.53 21.47 3.58
N ASP A 220 -13.35 22.12 3.55
CA ASP A 220 -13.02 23.23 4.47
C ASP A 220 -13.56 24.60 4.00
N VAL A 221 -14.03 24.70 2.75
CA VAL A 221 -14.57 25.92 2.12
C VAL A 221 -16.09 25.86 2.05
#